data_ef17b261a0b7a5c7b8370d777634f277
#
_entry.id   ef17b261a0b7a5c7b8370d777634f277
#
_cell.length_a   1.000
_cell.length_b   1.000
_cell.length_c   1.000
_cell.angle_alpha   90.00
_cell.angle_beta   90.00
_cell.angle_gamma   90.00
#
_symmetry.space_group_name_H-M   'P 1'
#
loop_
_entity.id
_entity.type
_entity.pdbx_description
1 polymer ?
#
loop_
_entity_poly.entity_id
_entity_poly.type
_entity_poly.pdbx_seq_one_letter_code
_entity_poly.pdbx_strand_id
1 'polypeptide(L)'
;MNATQTKGRTLRRITNMLRLLPLLAFSALILSLAATDGRGSYAKDTVSDGIAYTTSDSEGRPAAFTLAHTPERVLVSYPGATELLIDLGLSDRIIGTIAPYGAEPPAYADAYAALPILAAPYVPSREEVVALRPDLIIGWSHHFTPEALGDVYSYFDRSIGAYIVPATVRKGHPSLEETVYPFIKDMGYIFGVEERAAAYTAGLKERVAAVEARTAARGRRFSAMILQAHGSSLYSMYGPAYIIDDIARKAGADNIVDRQMRAVGPERVLGFAPDVIIYVNPKDCTEEEARAELRGDPNLQNMKAVRENRIIIVNFSDVNNGNGRCITALEDIAMGLDALRDELEGMKR
;
A
#
# COMPACT_ATOMS: atom_id res chain seq x y z
N MET A 1 10.09 61.83 35.79
CA MET A 1 10.49 60.42 35.67
C MET A 1 9.46 59.75 34.78
N ASN A 2 9.87 59.07 33.75
CA ASN A 2 9.14 58.35 32.70
C ASN A 2 8.77 59.12 31.42
N ALA A 3 9.74 59.16 30.54
CA ALA A 3 9.53 59.45 29.13
C ALA A 3 10.56 58.64 28.32
N THR A 4 10.32 57.32 28.07
CA THR A 4 11.11 56.54 27.12
C THR A 4 10.48 55.17 26.83
N GLN A 5 9.21 55.10 26.38
CA GLN A 5 8.65 53.86 25.90
C GLN A 5 7.63 53.97 24.75
N THR A 6 7.70 54.98 23.93
CA THR A 6 6.68 55.15 22.86
C THR A 6 7.27 55.32 21.45
N LYS A 7 8.55 54.99 21.23
CA LYS A 7 9.16 55.09 19.87
C LYS A 7 9.48 53.76 19.17
N GLY A 8 9.17 52.61 19.76
CA GLY A 8 9.53 51.31 19.22
C GLY A 8 8.46 50.60 18.37
N ARG A 9 7.22 51.09 18.33
CA ARG A 9 6.10 50.38 17.68
C ARG A 9 5.72 50.86 16.28
N THR A 10 6.21 51.98 15.84
CA THR A 10 5.84 52.57 14.55
C THR A 10 6.79 52.16 13.40
N LEU A 11 8.04 51.81 13.69
CA LEU A 11 9.00 51.39 12.65
C LEU A 11 8.84 49.92 12.17
N ARG A 12 8.14 49.10 12.92
CA ARG A 12 7.96 47.65 12.54
C ARG A 12 6.81 47.42 11.56
N ARG A 13 5.96 48.40 11.32
CA ARG A 13 4.82 48.29 10.38
C ARG A 13 5.14 48.75 8.96
N ILE A 14 6.21 49.48 8.76
CA ILE A 14 6.59 50.00 7.43
C ILE A 14 7.49 49.01 6.68
N THR A 15 8.20 48.10 7.37
CA THR A 15 9.12 47.13 6.75
C THR A 15 8.39 45.91 6.17
N ASN A 16 7.14 45.62 6.57
CA ASN A 16 6.36 44.49 6.06
C ASN A 16 5.48 44.85 4.84
N MET A 17 5.36 46.14 4.47
CA MET A 17 4.57 46.56 3.31
C MET A 17 5.37 46.60 2.01
N LEU A 18 6.70 46.56 2.09
CA LEU A 18 7.60 46.60 0.91
C LEU A 18 8.10 45.23 0.43
N ARG A 19 7.62 44.13 1.03
CA ARG A 19 8.00 42.78 0.61
C ARG A 19 6.95 42.04 -0.23
N LEU A 20 5.82 42.66 -0.55
CA LEU A 20 4.73 42.03 -1.32
C LEU A 20 4.58 42.56 -2.76
N LEU A 21 5.44 43.46 -3.21
CA LEU A 21 5.35 44.07 -4.55
C LEU A 21 6.12 43.37 -5.71
N PRO A 22 7.01 42.40 -5.53
CA PRO A 22 7.62 41.76 -6.72
C PRO A 22 6.87 40.53 -7.24
N LEU A 23 5.82 40.01 -6.57
CA LEU A 23 5.13 38.78 -7.01
C LEU A 23 3.95 39.03 -7.97
N LEU A 24 3.50 40.27 -8.14
CA LEU A 24 2.43 40.65 -9.08
C LEU A 24 2.93 41.14 -10.44
N ALA A 25 4.22 41.47 -10.56
CA ALA A 25 4.80 41.93 -11.83
C ALA A 25 5.27 40.77 -12.75
N PHE A 26 5.38 39.56 -12.25
CA PHE A 26 5.82 38.38 -13.05
C PHE A 26 4.67 37.66 -13.76
N SER A 27 3.43 37.87 -13.32
CA SER A 27 2.24 37.26 -13.93
C SER A 27 1.67 38.04 -15.11
N ALA A 28 2.07 39.28 -15.30
CA ALA A 28 1.57 40.16 -16.39
C ALA A 28 2.45 40.10 -17.65
N LEU A 29 3.64 39.52 -17.58
CA LEU A 29 4.57 39.49 -18.73
C LEU A 29 4.44 38.22 -19.60
N ILE A 30 3.60 37.27 -19.25
CA ILE A 30 3.36 36.05 -20.04
C ILE A 30 2.12 36.16 -20.95
N LEU A 31 1.31 37.22 -20.82
CA LEU A 31 0.06 37.34 -21.59
C LEU A 31 0.12 38.36 -22.74
N SER A 32 1.27 38.95 -23.08
CA SER A 32 1.35 39.98 -24.14
C SER A 32 2.23 39.64 -25.34
N LEU A 33 2.56 38.37 -25.57
CA LEU A 33 3.35 37.92 -26.76
C LEU A 33 2.60 36.96 -27.68
N ALA A 34 1.28 37.00 -27.70
CA ALA A 34 0.48 36.19 -28.62
C ALA A 34 -0.40 37.08 -29.50
N ALA A 35 0.20 37.91 -30.33
CA ALA A 35 -0.45 38.49 -31.51
C ALA A 35 0.58 39.13 -32.45
N THR A 36 1.25 38.33 -33.29
CA THR A 36 1.73 38.79 -34.60
C THR A 36 1.65 37.60 -35.53
N ASP A 37 0.72 37.70 -36.51
CA ASP A 37 0.61 36.85 -37.70
C ASP A 37 1.93 36.77 -38.44
N GLY A 38 2.39 35.57 -38.69
CA GLY A 38 3.51 35.27 -39.59
C GLY A 38 3.44 33.78 -39.97
N ARG A 39 2.82 33.49 -41.14
CA ARG A 39 2.78 32.15 -41.74
C ARG A 39 4.21 31.65 -41.98
N GLY A 40 4.68 30.81 -41.10
CA GLY A 40 5.82 29.91 -41.24
C GLY A 40 5.38 28.53 -40.82
N SER A 41 5.35 27.59 -41.78
CA SER A 41 5.16 26.15 -41.48
C SER A 41 6.33 25.67 -40.70
N TYR A 42 6.24 25.73 -39.35
CA TYR A 42 7.13 24.98 -38.46
C TYR A 42 6.48 23.64 -38.23
N ALA A 43 7.21 22.58 -38.58
CA ALA A 43 6.90 21.23 -38.12
C ALA A 43 6.63 21.29 -36.61
N LYS A 44 5.48 20.78 -36.24
CA LYS A 44 5.10 20.62 -34.81
C LYS A 44 6.02 19.54 -34.29
N ASP A 45 7.21 19.94 -33.78
CA ASP A 45 7.95 19.10 -32.87
C ASP A 45 7.00 18.87 -31.68
N THR A 46 6.36 17.71 -31.67
CA THR A 46 5.67 17.19 -30.51
C THR A 46 6.77 16.96 -29.46
N VAL A 47 7.03 17.98 -28.65
CA VAL A 47 7.62 17.75 -27.34
C VAL A 47 6.61 16.84 -26.67
N SER A 48 6.91 15.59 -26.59
CA SER A 48 6.17 14.61 -25.78
C SER A 48 6.23 15.17 -24.36
N ASP A 49 5.12 15.76 -23.91
CA ASP A 49 4.96 16.06 -22.51
C ASP A 49 5.11 14.74 -21.78
N GLY A 50 6.21 14.55 -21.04
CA GLY A 50 6.52 13.29 -20.35
C GLY A 50 5.38 12.87 -19.44
N ILE A 51 5.40 11.63 -18.96
CA ILE A 51 4.38 11.09 -18.05
C ILE A 51 4.67 11.62 -16.64
N ALA A 52 3.90 12.64 -16.25
CA ALA A 52 3.98 13.23 -14.90
C ALA A 52 3.11 12.46 -13.93
N TYR A 53 3.67 12.05 -12.80
CA TYR A 53 2.93 11.37 -11.74
C TYR A 53 3.42 11.79 -10.35
N THR A 54 2.60 11.53 -9.35
CA THR A 54 2.92 11.76 -7.94
C THR A 54 2.84 10.46 -7.19
N THR A 55 3.84 10.19 -6.39
CA THR A 55 3.89 9.10 -5.42
C THR A 55 4.16 9.67 -4.03
N SER A 56 4.57 8.87 -3.07
CA SER A 56 5.07 9.32 -1.76
C SER A 56 6.55 8.97 -1.59
N ASP A 57 7.21 9.64 -0.65
CA ASP A 57 8.46 9.13 -0.08
C ASP A 57 8.17 8.09 1.03
N SER A 58 9.22 7.56 1.66
CA SER A 58 9.10 6.56 2.72
C SER A 58 8.36 7.06 3.97
N GLU A 59 8.24 8.37 4.15
CA GLU A 59 7.51 9.02 5.26
C GLU A 59 6.08 9.43 4.87
N GLY A 60 5.65 9.14 3.65
CA GLY A 60 4.34 9.49 3.12
C GLY A 60 4.18 10.97 2.74
N ARG A 61 5.27 11.67 2.44
CA ARG A 61 5.24 13.01 1.85
C ARG A 61 5.13 12.91 0.33
N PRO A 62 4.40 13.81 -0.35
CA PRO A 62 4.28 13.77 -1.81
C PRO A 62 5.64 13.90 -2.50
N ALA A 63 5.86 13.07 -3.50
CA ALA A 63 7.03 13.06 -4.37
C ALA A 63 6.59 13.05 -5.84
N ALA A 64 7.04 14.01 -6.63
CA ALA A 64 6.65 14.18 -8.03
C ALA A 64 7.77 13.74 -8.98
N PHE A 65 7.38 13.03 -10.03
CA PHE A 65 8.27 12.54 -11.09
C PHE A 65 7.69 12.82 -12.47
N THR A 66 8.57 12.90 -13.46
CA THR A 66 8.19 12.91 -14.89
C THR A 66 9.08 11.93 -15.62
N LEU A 67 8.47 10.90 -16.23
CA LEU A 67 9.16 9.96 -17.10
C LEU A 67 9.14 10.49 -18.54
N ALA A 68 10.23 10.31 -19.26
CA ALA A 68 10.33 10.76 -20.66
C ALA A 68 9.43 9.95 -21.62
N HIS A 69 9.12 8.70 -21.24
CA HIS A 69 8.28 7.77 -22.01
C HIS A 69 7.64 6.75 -21.07
N THR A 70 6.70 5.97 -21.59
CA THR A 70 6.13 4.82 -20.89
C THR A 70 7.25 3.86 -20.48
N PRO A 71 7.27 3.41 -19.19
CA PRO A 71 8.33 2.52 -18.71
C PRO A 71 8.40 1.21 -19.50
N GLU A 72 9.61 0.86 -19.94
CA GLU A 72 9.90 -0.39 -20.64
C GLU A 72 10.78 -1.32 -19.79
N ARG A 73 11.42 -0.79 -18.76
CA ARG A 73 12.41 -1.48 -17.91
C ARG A 73 12.08 -1.27 -16.45
N VAL A 74 11.20 -2.08 -15.93
CA VAL A 74 10.67 -1.91 -14.57
C VAL A 74 11.37 -2.86 -13.60
N LEU A 75 11.98 -2.30 -12.58
CA LEU A 75 12.47 -3.05 -11.42
C LEU A 75 11.39 -3.05 -10.34
N VAL A 76 10.94 -4.24 -9.94
CA VAL A 76 9.91 -4.38 -8.92
C VAL A 76 10.51 -5.03 -7.68
N SER A 77 10.70 -4.25 -6.63
CA SER A 77 11.25 -4.77 -5.36
C SER A 77 10.17 -5.26 -4.39
N TYR A 78 8.92 -5.44 -4.86
CA TYR A 78 7.81 -5.81 -4.00
C TYR A 78 6.81 -6.74 -4.72
N PRO A 79 6.57 -7.98 -4.24
CA PRO A 79 5.74 -8.96 -4.94
C PRO A 79 4.34 -8.47 -5.29
N GLY A 80 3.69 -7.70 -4.41
CA GLY A 80 2.36 -7.16 -4.70
C GLY A 80 2.29 -6.25 -5.92
N ALA A 81 3.35 -5.51 -6.20
CA ALA A 81 3.45 -4.72 -7.42
C ALA A 81 3.74 -5.61 -8.64
N THR A 82 4.55 -6.66 -8.49
CA THR A 82 4.77 -7.66 -9.54
C THR A 82 3.46 -8.30 -9.97
N GLU A 83 2.67 -8.77 -9.03
CA GLU A 83 1.36 -9.38 -9.27
C GLU A 83 0.39 -8.41 -9.96
N LEU A 84 0.35 -7.15 -9.55
CA LEU A 84 -0.47 -6.15 -10.24
C LEU A 84 -0.02 -5.93 -11.69
N LEU A 85 1.28 -5.87 -11.96
CA LEU A 85 1.76 -5.74 -13.34
C LEU A 85 1.41 -6.99 -14.17
N ILE A 86 1.45 -8.19 -13.59
CA ILE A 86 0.97 -9.42 -14.22
C ILE A 86 -0.53 -9.30 -14.56
N ASP A 87 -1.37 -8.91 -13.60
CA ASP A 87 -2.82 -8.74 -13.78
C ASP A 87 -3.16 -7.71 -14.87
N LEU A 88 -2.32 -6.67 -14.99
CA LEU A 88 -2.43 -5.66 -16.03
C LEU A 88 -1.76 -6.07 -17.36
N GLY A 89 -1.22 -7.32 -17.47
CA GLY A 89 -0.58 -7.82 -18.69
C GLY A 89 0.68 -7.07 -19.06
N LEU A 90 1.50 -6.69 -18.07
CA LEU A 90 2.73 -5.90 -18.19
C LEU A 90 3.97 -6.70 -17.76
N SER A 91 3.88 -8.03 -17.73
CA SER A 91 4.97 -8.92 -17.31
C SER A 91 6.24 -8.73 -18.15
N ASP A 92 6.09 -8.41 -19.42
CA ASP A 92 7.18 -8.13 -20.38
C ASP A 92 8.00 -6.88 -20.04
N ARG A 93 7.45 -5.99 -19.21
CA ARG A 93 8.13 -4.78 -18.74
C ARG A 93 9.04 -5.03 -17.54
N ILE A 94 8.87 -6.15 -16.84
CA ILE A 94 9.63 -6.46 -15.63
C ILE A 94 11.01 -6.99 -15.98
N ILE A 95 12.05 -6.24 -15.66
CA ILE A 95 13.45 -6.62 -15.87
C ILE A 95 14.12 -7.22 -14.64
N GLY A 96 13.45 -7.19 -13.51
CA GLY A 96 13.88 -7.77 -12.25
C GLY A 96 12.78 -7.67 -11.19
N THR A 97 12.56 -8.75 -10.47
CA THR A 97 11.66 -8.77 -9.31
C THR A 97 12.22 -9.70 -8.24
N ILE A 98 11.70 -9.58 -7.01
CA ILE A 98 12.01 -10.50 -5.92
C ILE A 98 10.98 -11.63 -5.87
N ALA A 99 11.37 -12.75 -5.27
CA ALA A 99 10.46 -13.88 -5.06
C ALA A 99 9.25 -13.49 -4.20
N PRO A 100 8.08 -14.16 -4.38
CA PRO A 100 6.93 -13.98 -3.49
C PRO A 100 7.29 -14.19 -2.02
N TYR A 101 6.58 -13.50 -1.13
CA TYR A 101 6.67 -13.76 0.31
C TYR A 101 5.75 -14.94 0.66
N GLY A 102 6.33 -16.08 0.95
CA GLY A 102 5.61 -17.29 1.19
C GLY A 102 5.30 -18.08 -0.08
N ALA A 103 4.35 -19.03 -0.01
CA ALA A 103 3.97 -19.84 -1.15
C ALA A 103 3.46 -18.99 -2.30
N GLU A 104 3.94 -19.30 -3.48
CA GLU A 104 3.48 -18.66 -4.69
C GLU A 104 2.02 -19.02 -4.96
N PRO A 105 1.14 -18.03 -5.16
CA PRO A 105 -0.24 -18.34 -5.49
C PRO A 105 -0.32 -19.09 -6.82
N PRO A 106 -1.07 -20.20 -6.91
CA PRO A 106 -1.16 -20.98 -8.14
C PRO A 106 -1.53 -20.16 -9.38
N ALA A 107 -2.32 -19.11 -9.21
CA ALA A 107 -2.73 -18.21 -10.30
C ALA A 107 -1.56 -17.43 -10.94
N TYR A 108 -0.44 -17.28 -10.24
CA TYR A 108 0.74 -16.54 -10.72
C TYR A 108 1.95 -17.44 -11.03
N ALA A 109 1.88 -18.75 -10.77
CA ALA A 109 3.01 -19.67 -10.89
C ALA A 109 3.69 -19.62 -12.26
N ASP A 110 2.92 -19.75 -13.35
CA ASP A 110 3.47 -19.68 -14.71
C ASP A 110 4.10 -18.31 -15.02
N ALA A 111 3.49 -17.25 -14.54
CA ALA A 111 4.01 -15.90 -14.75
C ALA A 111 5.33 -15.70 -14.01
N TYR A 112 5.41 -16.08 -12.74
CA TYR A 112 6.64 -15.98 -11.95
C TYR A 112 7.76 -16.85 -12.52
N ALA A 113 7.45 -18.05 -13.03
CA ALA A 113 8.43 -18.94 -13.67
C ALA A 113 9.10 -18.28 -14.90
N ALA A 114 8.42 -17.33 -15.54
CA ALA A 114 8.93 -16.61 -16.71
C ALA A 114 9.64 -15.29 -16.35
N LEU A 115 9.54 -14.82 -15.10
CA LEU A 115 10.10 -13.54 -14.67
C LEU A 115 11.57 -13.66 -14.23
N PRO A 116 12.38 -12.60 -14.41
CA PRO A 116 13.75 -12.54 -13.91
C PRO A 116 13.77 -12.30 -12.39
N ILE A 117 13.71 -13.38 -11.63
CA ILE A 117 13.78 -13.33 -10.15
C ILE A 117 15.21 -13.01 -9.72
N LEU A 118 15.38 -11.94 -8.95
CA LEU A 118 16.65 -11.54 -8.40
C LEU A 118 17.04 -12.44 -7.22
N ALA A 119 18.33 -12.65 -7.04
CA ALA A 119 18.86 -13.44 -5.92
C ALA A 119 18.72 -12.73 -4.55
N ALA A 120 18.34 -11.44 -4.55
CA ALA A 120 18.13 -10.68 -3.34
C ALA A 120 16.92 -11.23 -2.54
N PRO A 121 17.09 -11.57 -1.26
CA PRO A 121 16.01 -12.20 -0.48
C PRO A 121 14.90 -11.21 -0.11
N TYR A 122 15.15 -9.91 -0.22
CA TYR A 122 14.23 -8.88 0.26
C TYR A 122 14.21 -7.61 -0.62
N VAL A 123 15.37 -7.03 -0.90
CA VAL A 123 15.52 -5.83 -1.73
C VAL A 123 16.88 -5.91 -2.46
N PRO A 124 16.95 -5.57 -3.76
CA PRO A 124 18.22 -5.57 -4.47
C PRO A 124 19.15 -4.48 -3.92
N SER A 125 20.47 -4.68 -4.09
CA SER A 125 21.45 -3.66 -3.77
C SER A 125 21.36 -2.47 -4.74
N ARG A 126 21.88 -1.31 -4.33
CA ARG A 126 21.94 -0.12 -5.21
C ARG A 126 22.80 -0.34 -6.45
N GLU A 127 23.85 -1.13 -6.32
CA GLU A 127 24.71 -1.55 -7.40
C GLU A 127 23.96 -2.38 -8.44
N GLU A 128 23.12 -3.32 -7.98
CA GLU A 128 22.25 -4.12 -8.86
C GLU A 128 21.23 -3.23 -9.58
N VAL A 129 20.61 -2.28 -8.88
CA VAL A 129 19.68 -1.30 -9.49
C VAL A 129 20.39 -0.54 -10.61
N VAL A 130 21.57 0.01 -10.35
CA VAL A 130 22.34 0.77 -11.36
C VAL A 130 22.77 -0.12 -12.52
N ALA A 131 23.15 -1.38 -12.26
CA ALA A 131 23.55 -2.33 -13.30
C ALA A 131 22.36 -2.74 -14.20
N LEU A 132 21.17 -2.91 -13.63
CA LEU A 132 19.95 -3.24 -14.36
C LEU A 132 19.45 -2.09 -15.23
N ARG A 133 19.79 -0.84 -14.90
CA ARG A 133 19.35 0.38 -15.61
C ARG A 133 17.83 0.38 -15.86
N PRO A 134 16.99 0.33 -14.81
CA PRO A 134 15.56 0.49 -14.97
C PRO A 134 15.23 1.93 -15.36
N ASP A 135 14.04 2.14 -15.89
CA ASP A 135 13.43 3.47 -16.05
C ASP A 135 12.41 3.77 -14.93
N LEU A 136 11.90 2.73 -14.27
CA LEU A 136 11.03 2.85 -13.10
C LEU A 136 11.35 1.78 -12.05
N ILE A 137 11.37 2.18 -10.77
CA ILE A 137 11.46 1.27 -9.61
C ILE A 137 10.14 1.33 -8.87
N ILE A 138 9.48 0.18 -8.68
CA ILE A 138 8.26 0.08 -7.87
C ILE A 138 8.59 -0.74 -6.63
N GLY A 139 8.25 -0.22 -5.44
CA GLY A 139 8.61 -0.90 -4.22
C GLY A 139 7.79 -0.54 -2.99
N TRP A 140 8.14 -1.17 -1.89
CA TRP A 140 7.56 -0.92 -0.58
C TRP A 140 8.20 0.34 0.05
N SER A 141 7.44 1.09 0.86
CA SER A 141 7.92 2.34 1.47
C SER A 141 9.26 2.20 2.19
N HIS A 142 9.47 1.14 2.97
CA HIS A 142 10.71 0.94 3.70
C HIS A 142 11.88 0.41 2.84
N HIS A 143 11.66 0.09 1.56
CA HIS A 143 12.75 -0.14 0.63
C HIS A 143 13.46 1.16 0.22
N PHE A 144 12.75 2.29 0.28
CA PHE A 144 13.29 3.61 -0.06
C PHE A 144 13.84 4.33 1.17
N THR A 145 14.76 3.68 1.87
CA THR A 145 15.50 4.24 3.03
C THR A 145 17.00 4.26 2.75
N PRO A 146 17.79 5.07 3.50
CA PRO A 146 19.24 5.15 3.31
C PRO A 146 19.96 3.80 3.41
N GLU A 147 19.44 2.86 4.16
CA GLU A 147 20.04 1.53 4.40
C GLU A 147 19.71 0.52 3.29
N ALA A 148 18.71 0.83 2.45
CA ALA A 148 18.25 -0.04 1.35
C ALA A 148 18.48 0.64 -0.02
N LEU A 149 17.42 0.92 -0.77
CA LEU A 149 17.52 1.54 -2.12
C LEU A 149 17.90 3.02 -2.08
N GLY A 150 17.90 3.67 -0.93
CA GLY A 150 18.03 5.11 -0.81
C GLY A 150 16.66 5.80 -0.84
N ASP A 151 16.67 7.14 -0.75
CA ASP A 151 15.47 7.95 -0.92
C ASP A 151 14.90 7.81 -2.34
N VAL A 152 13.61 8.11 -2.52
CA VAL A 152 12.94 8.03 -3.84
C VAL A 152 13.61 8.87 -4.92
N TYR A 153 14.33 9.92 -4.57
CA TYR A 153 15.08 10.76 -5.50
C TYR A 153 16.52 10.28 -5.73
N SER A 154 16.99 9.22 -5.07
CA SER A 154 18.38 8.74 -5.15
C SER A 154 18.84 8.37 -6.57
N TYR A 155 17.90 8.15 -7.49
CA TYR A 155 18.18 7.79 -8.88
C TYR A 155 17.70 8.84 -9.89
N PHE A 156 17.25 10.00 -9.41
CA PHE A 156 16.68 11.05 -10.25
C PHE A 156 17.65 11.54 -11.33
N ASP A 157 18.92 11.74 -10.97
CA ASP A 157 19.99 12.17 -11.91
C ASP A 157 20.27 11.13 -13.02
N ARG A 158 19.75 9.92 -12.89
CA ARG A 158 19.85 8.84 -13.87
C ARG A 158 18.59 8.68 -14.70
N SER A 159 17.63 9.58 -14.58
CA SER A 159 16.32 9.51 -15.22
C SER A 159 15.52 8.26 -14.85
N ILE A 160 15.75 7.73 -13.64
CA ILE A 160 15.00 6.59 -13.10
C ILE A 160 13.92 7.12 -12.16
N GLY A 161 12.67 6.80 -12.46
CA GLY A 161 11.54 7.11 -11.59
C GLY A 161 11.42 6.13 -10.43
N ALA A 162 10.75 6.55 -9.37
CA ALA A 162 10.40 5.69 -8.24
C ALA A 162 8.91 5.76 -7.95
N TYR A 163 8.31 4.64 -7.56
CA TYR A 163 6.91 4.57 -7.13
C TYR A 163 6.79 3.71 -5.88
N ILE A 164 6.27 4.29 -4.81
CA ILE A 164 5.95 3.58 -3.57
C ILE A 164 4.51 3.11 -3.61
N VAL A 165 4.28 1.82 -3.38
CA VAL A 165 2.94 1.23 -3.29
C VAL A 165 2.19 1.86 -2.12
N PRO A 166 1.06 2.56 -2.33
CA PRO A 166 0.42 3.39 -1.32
C PRO A 166 0.02 2.65 -0.04
N ALA A 167 -0.50 1.44 -0.14
CA ALA A 167 -0.90 0.62 1.01
C ALA A 167 0.27 0.26 1.94
N THR A 168 1.51 0.47 1.50
CA THR A 168 2.72 0.20 2.29
C THR A 168 3.16 1.39 3.13
N VAL A 169 2.63 2.57 2.85
CA VAL A 169 2.82 3.79 3.65
C VAL A 169 1.88 3.75 4.84
N ARG A 170 2.41 3.40 6.01
CA ARG A 170 1.63 3.16 7.23
C ARG A 170 1.30 4.46 7.94
N LYS A 171 0.38 5.22 7.35
CA LYS A 171 -0.04 6.52 7.87
C LYS A 171 -1.57 6.63 7.80
N GLY A 172 -2.17 7.14 8.88
CA GLY A 172 -3.63 7.27 8.94
C GLY A 172 -4.36 5.92 9.03
N HIS A 173 -5.45 5.80 8.30
CA HIS A 173 -6.30 4.61 8.21
C HIS A 173 -6.45 4.23 6.73
N PRO A 174 -5.48 3.51 6.15
CA PRO A 174 -5.53 3.16 4.74
C PRO A 174 -6.77 2.32 4.41
N SER A 175 -7.44 2.66 3.32
CA SER A 175 -8.58 1.92 2.78
C SER A 175 -8.29 1.41 1.37
N LEU A 176 -9.12 0.50 0.87
CA LEU A 176 -9.06 0.05 -0.53
C LEU A 176 -9.22 1.24 -1.47
N GLU A 177 -10.12 2.17 -1.13
CA GLU A 177 -10.44 3.38 -1.90
C GLU A 177 -9.28 4.37 -1.96
N GLU A 178 -8.50 4.47 -0.89
CA GLU A 178 -7.40 5.44 -0.77
C GLU A 178 -6.04 4.89 -1.20
N THR A 179 -5.90 3.56 -1.28
CA THR A 179 -4.58 2.96 -1.54
C THR A 179 -4.57 1.97 -2.70
N VAL A 180 -5.45 0.96 -2.70
CA VAL A 180 -5.42 -0.12 -3.71
C VAL A 180 -5.94 0.37 -5.07
N TYR A 181 -7.11 0.99 -5.08
CA TYR A 181 -7.69 1.47 -6.35
C TYR A 181 -6.88 2.63 -6.99
N PRO A 182 -6.36 3.61 -6.22
CA PRO A 182 -5.43 4.59 -6.77
C PRO A 182 -4.16 3.96 -7.33
N PHE A 183 -3.56 2.97 -6.66
CA PHE A 183 -2.38 2.28 -7.18
C PHE A 183 -2.65 1.62 -8.55
N ILE A 184 -3.77 0.89 -8.68
CA ILE A 184 -4.17 0.29 -9.97
C ILE A 184 -4.35 1.36 -11.05
N LYS A 185 -5.03 2.47 -10.70
CA LYS A 185 -5.26 3.59 -11.61
C LYS A 185 -3.95 4.23 -12.06
N ASP A 186 -3.02 4.46 -11.13
CA ASP A 186 -1.72 5.08 -11.42
C ASP A 186 -0.89 4.19 -12.33
N MET A 187 -0.88 2.87 -12.10
CA MET A 187 -0.23 1.93 -13.01
C MET A 187 -0.90 1.95 -14.39
N GLY A 188 -2.23 2.01 -14.45
CA GLY A 188 -2.95 2.21 -15.70
C GLY A 188 -2.45 3.43 -16.48
N TYR A 189 -2.35 4.58 -15.83
CA TYR A 189 -1.90 5.84 -16.41
C TYR A 189 -0.42 5.80 -16.81
N ILE A 190 0.47 5.37 -15.92
CA ILE A 190 1.92 5.34 -16.17
C ILE A 190 2.27 4.42 -17.34
N PHE A 191 1.55 3.32 -17.51
CA PHE A 191 1.80 2.33 -18.57
C PHE A 191 0.90 2.47 -19.79
N GLY A 192 -0.03 3.43 -19.83
CA GLY A 192 -0.95 3.63 -20.95
C GLY A 192 -1.93 2.47 -21.13
N VAL A 193 -2.40 1.88 -20.02
CA VAL A 193 -3.35 0.75 -20.02
C VAL A 193 -4.58 1.07 -19.15
N GLU A 194 -5.04 2.32 -19.16
CA GLU A 194 -6.10 2.84 -18.30
C GLU A 194 -7.41 2.06 -18.40
N GLU A 195 -7.79 1.64 -19.60
CA GLU A 195 -9.02 0.85 -19.80
C GLU A 195 -8.93 -0.51 -19.09
N ARG A 196 -7.76 -1.17 -19.16
CA ARG A 196 -7.53 -2.45 -18.50
C ARG A 196 -7.53 -2.28 -16.97
N ALA A 197 -6.86 -1.25 -16.48
CA ALA A 197 -6.83 -0.91 -15.05
C ALA A 197 -8.24 -0.57 -14.51
N ALA A 198 -9.04 0.15 -15.31
CA ALA A 198 -10.42 0.48 -14.95
C ALA A 198 -11.31 -0.77 -14.90
N ALA A 199 -11.22 -1.66 -15.89
CA ALA A 199 -11.97 -2.92 -15.92
C ALA A 199 -11.59 -3.83 -14.74
N TYR A 200 -10.28 -3.96 -14.45
CA TYR A 200 -9.78 -4.72 -13.32
C TYR A 200 -10.33 -4.14 -11.98
N THR A 201 -10.23 -2.83 -11.79
CA THR A 201 -10.77 -2.15 -10.61
C THR A 201 -12.28 -2.34 -10.46
N ALA A 202 -13.04 -2.29 -11.57
CA ALA A 202 -14.49 -2.52 -11.54
C ALA A 202 -14.83 -3.91 -11.01
N GLY A 203 -14.17 -4.96 -11.51
CA GLY A 203 -14.35 -6.31 -11.02
C GLY A 203 -14.02 -6.48 -9.53
N LEU A 204 -12.95 -5.83 -9.05
CA LEU A 204 -12.63 -5.82 -7.62
C LEU A 204 -13.72 -5.14 -6.77
N LYS A 205 -14.26 -4.01 -7.23
CA LYS A 205 -15.34 -3.29 -6.53
C LYS A 205 -16.62 -4.09 -6.48
N GLU A 206 -16.97 -4.83 -7.53
CA GLU A 206 -18.13 -5.73 -7.54
C GLU A 206 -17.99 -6.82 -6.48
N ARG A 207 -16.82 -7.44 -6.35
CA ARG A 207 -16.53 -8.44 -5.32
C ARG A 207 -16.67 -7.85 -3.91
N VAL A 208 -16.09 -6.67 -3.67
CA VAL A 208 -16.21 -5.96 -2.38
C VAL A 208 -17.66 -5.66 -2.06
N ALA A 209 -18.43 -5.10 -3.00
CA ALA A 209 -19.84 -4.79 -2.79
C ALA A 209 -20.69 -6.03 -2.47
N ALA A 210 -20.40 -7.17 -3.10
CA ALA A 210 -21.07 -8.44 -2.81
C ALA A 210 -20.81 -8.90 -1.36
N VAL A 211 -19.56 -8.77 -0.86
CA VAL A 211 -19.21 -9.10 0.52
C VAL A 211 -19.89 -8.14 1.49
N GLU A 212 -19.84 -6.83 1.25
CA GLU A 212 -20.45 -5.83 2.12
C GLU A 212 -21.98 -6.01 2.21
N ALA A 213 -22.66 -6.27 1.09
CA ALA A 213 -24.10 -6.54 1.06
C ALA A 213 -24.45 -7.80 1.88
N ARG A 214 -23.69 -8.89 1.73
CA ARG A 214 -23.87 -10.12 2.51
C ARG A 214 -23.64 -9.88 4.00
N THR A 215 -22.60 -9.16 4.35
CA THR A 215 -22.25 -8.81 5.73
C THR A 215 -23.36 -7.95 6.38
N ALA A 216 -23.86 -6.94 5.66
CA ALA A 216 -24.96 -6.10 6.13
C ALA A 216 -26.26 -6.90 6.37
N ALA A 217 -26.57 -7.86 5.48
CA ALA A 217 -27.74 -8.72 5.64
C ALA A 217 -27.66 -9.64 6.89
N ARG A 218 -26.46 -10.05 7.28
CA ARG A 218 -26.22 -10.87 8.49
C ARG A 218 -26.32 -10.08 9.80
N GLY A 219 -26.07 -8.76 9.77
CA GLY A 219 -26.29 -7.81 10.87
C GLY A 219 -25.30 -7.89 12.04
N ARG A 220 -24.86 -9.08 12.45
CA ARG A 220 -23.93 -9.26 13.57
C ARG A 220 -22.49 -8.98 13.13
N ARG A 221 -21.80 -8.11 13.85
CA ARG A 221 -20.38 -7.89 13.76
C ARG A 221 -19.64 -8.62 14.88
N PHE A 222 -18.38 -8.94 14.67
CA PHE A 222 -17.53 -9.59 15.66
C PHE A 222 -16.37 -8.67 16.05
N SER A 223 -16.05 -8.63 17.34
CA SER A 223 -14.77 -8.07 17.77
C SER A 223 -13.64 -8.98 17.33
N ALA A 224 -12.64 -8.42 16.64
CA ALA A 224 -11.51 -9.18 16.12
C ALA A 224 -10.17 -8.65 16.64
N MET A 225 -9.22 -9.54 16.81
CA MET A 225 -7.81 -9.21 16.96
C MET A 225 -7.05 -9.75 15.76
N ILE A 226 -6.32 -8.88 15.06
CA ILE A 226 -5.50 -9.27 13.92
C ILE A 226 -4.09 -9.54 14.43
N LEU A 227 -3.65 -10.80 14.36
CA LEU A 227 -2.47 -11.33 15.03
C LEU A 227 -1.55 -12.04 14.06
N GLN A 228 -0.25 -11.90 14.25
CA GLN A 228 0.81 -12.69 13.62
C GLN A 228 1.80 -13.16 14.68
N ALA A 229 2.14 -14.43 14.71
CA ALA A 229 3.19 -14.95 15.58
C ALA A 229 4.57 -14.90 14.91
N HIS A 230 5.60 -14.66 15.71
CA HIS A 230 7.01 -14.70 15.30
C HIS A 230 7.77 -15.71 16.19
N GLY A 231 7.49 -16.99 15.99
CA GLY A 231 7.96 -18.04 16.89
C GLY A 231 7.15 -18.13 18.18
N SER A 232 7.71 -18.71 19.24
CA SER A 232 6.97 -19.17 20.41
C SER A 232 6.59 -18.11 21.46
N SER A 233 7.01 -16.87 21.33
CA SER A 233 6.81 -15.88 22.39
C SER A 233 6.76 -14.43 21.93
N LEU A 234 6.77 -14.17 20.64
CA LEU A 234 6.69 -12.82 20.07
C LEU A 234 5.55 -12.73 19.08
N TYR A 235 4.80 -11.66 19.17
CA TYR A 235 3.62 -11.44 18.35
C TYR A 235 3.62 -10.03 17.77
N SER A 236 3.04 -9.87 16.59
CA SER A 236 2.63 -8.58 16.06
C SER A 236 1.11 -8.50 16.04
N MET A 237 0.56 -7.39 16.49
CA MET A 237 -0.86 -7.09 16.38
C MET A 237 -1.03 -5.90 15.43
N TYR A 238 -1.91 -6.07 14.45
CA TYR A 238 -2.15 -5.09 13.41
C TYR A 238 -3.24 -4.10 13.86
N GLY A 239 -2.89 -2.83 13.88
CA GLY A 239 -3.82 -1.75 14.18
C GLY A 239 -4.33 -1.07 12.90
N PRO A 240 -5.07 0.05 13.05
CA PRO A 240 -5.76 0.72 11.95
C PRO A 240 -4.86 1.38 10.89
N ALA A 241 -3.55 1.42 11.10
CA ALA A 241 -2.58 1.90 10.09
C ALA A 241 -2.24 0.87 9.00
N TYR A 242 -2.91 -0.28 9.00
CA TYR A 242 -2.75 -1.34 8.00
C TYR A 242 -4.02 -1.55 7.22
N ILE A 243 -3.87 -1.83 5.92
CA ILE A 243 -5.00 -2.10 5.02
C ILE A 243 -5.90 -3.27 5.49
N ILE A 244 -5.33 -4.24 6.21
CA ILE A 244 -6.10 -5.37 6.76
C ILE A 244 -7.17 -4.92 7.76
N ASP A 245 -7.03 -3.77 8.40
CA ASP A 245 -8.07 -3.21 9.28
C ASP A 245 -9.33 -2.84 8.47
N ASP A 246 -9.16 -2.16 7.33
CA ASP A 246 -10.25 -1.84 6.41
C ASP A 246 -10.90 -3.10 5.84
N ILE A 247 -10.08 -4.07 5.42
CA ILE A 247 -10.51 -5.37 4.91
C ILE A 247 -11.38 -6.09 5.95
N ALA A 248 -10.90 -6.21 7.19
CA ALA A 248 -11.62 -6.88 8.28
C ALA A 248 -12.95 -6.17 8.58
N ARG A 249 -12.94 -4.83 8.59
CA ARG A 249 -14.13 -4.02 8.84
C ARG A 249 -15.20 -4.19 7.75
N LYS A 250 -14.81 -4.21 6.47
CA LYS A 250 -15.69 -4.48 5.33
C LYS A 250 -16.23 -5.92 5.38
N ALA A 251 -15.45 -6.87 5.85
CA ALA A 251 -15.87 -8.26 6.06
C ALA A 251 -16.81 -8.47 7.26
N GLY A 252 -16.98 -7.48 8.14
CA GLY A 252 -17.89 -7.56 9.30
C GLY A 252 -17.20 -7.83 10.63
N ALA A 253 -15.90 -7.60 10.73
CA ALA A 253 -15.16 -7.62 11.99
C ALA A 253 -14.75 -6.21 12.43
N ASP A 254 -14.78 -5.94 13.72
CA ASP A 254 -14.31 -4.71 14.34
C ASP A 254 -12.99 -5.01 15.05
N ASN A 255 -11.90 -4.49 14.52
CA ASN A 255 -10.59 -4.68 15.11
C ASN A 255 -10.49 -3.94 16.44
N ILE A 256 -10.19 -4.67 17.51
CA ILE A 256 -10.06 -4.12 18.87
C ILE A 256 -8.64 -3.66 19.20
N VAL A 257 -7.71 -3.82 18.28
CA VAL A 257 -6.32 -3.35 18.41
C VAL A 257 -6.25 -1.90 17.93
N ASP A 258 -6.17 -0.97 18.85
CA ASP A 258 -6.22 0.48 18.60
C ASP A 258 -4.96 1.06 17.95
N ARG A 259 -3.85 0.33 18.01
CA ARG A 259 -2.56 0.71 17.40
C ARG A 259 -1.73 -0.52 17.08
N GLN A 260 -0.84 -0.36 16.12
CA GLN A 260 0.14 -1.40 15.82
C GLN A 260 1.03 -1.71 17.02
N MET A 261 1.26 -2.99 17.26
CA MET A 261 2.24 -3.49 18.22
C MET A 261 3.10 -4.55 17.54
N ARG A 262 4.42 -4.37 17.59
CA ARG A 262 5.40 -5.27 16.96
C ARG A 262 6.24 -5.94 18.02
N ALA A 263 6.52 -7.23 17.83
CA ALA A 263 7.40 -8.02 18.68
C ALA A 263 7.07 -7.87 20.19
N VAL A 264 5.77 -7.99 20.53
CA VAL A 264 5.31 -7.92 21.92
C VAL A 264 5.21 -9.31 22.51
N GLY A 265 5.32 -9.41 23.85
CA GLY A 265 5.13 -10.65 24.60
C GLY A 265 3.67 -11.08 24.71
N PRO A 266 3.42 -12.32 25.14
CA PRO A 266 2.08 -12.89 25.26
C PRO A 266 1.19 -12.13 26.26
N GLU A 267 1.73 -11.54 27.30
CA GLU A 267 0.98 -10.75 28.28
C GLU A 267 0.24 -9.58 27.64
N ARG A 268 0.82 -9.01 26.55
CA ARG A 268 0.18 -7.94 25.82
C ARG A 268 -0.99 -8.44 24.98
N VAL A 269 -0.84 -9.61 24.35
CA VAL A 269 -1.88 -10.27 23.57
C VAL A 269 -3.04 -10.69 24.46
N LEU A 270 -2.75 -11.26 25.62
CA LEU A 270 -3.73 -11.71 26.61
C LEU A 270 -4.53 -10.57 27.25
N GLY A 271 -4.08 -9.32 27.13
CA GLY A 271 -4.84 -8.14 27.52
C GLY A 271 -6.09 -7.87 26.65
N PHE A 272 -6.27 -8.60 25.54
CA PHE A 272 -7.42 -8.48 24.64
C PHE A 272 -8.34 -9.69 24.76
N ALA A 273 -9.65 -9.48 24.53
CA ALA A 273 -10.67 -10.53 24.58
C ALA A 273 -11.52 -10.49 23.31
N PRO A 274 -10.97 -10.84 22.14
CA PRO A 274 -11.73 -10.83 20.88
C PRO A 274 -12.72 -11.98 20.81
N ASP A 275 -13.80 -11.77 20.01
CA ASP A 275 -14.69 -12.86 19.58
C ASP A 275 -13.99 -13.82 18.63
N VAL A 276 -13.10 -13.30 17.76
CA VAL A 276 -12.38 -14.05 16.73
C VAL A 276 -10.95 -13.52 16.59
N ILE A 277 -10.01 -14.41 16.28
CA ILE A 277 -8.66 -14.04 15.85
C ILE A 277 -8.57 -14.15 14.34
N ILE A 278 -8.18 -13.06 13.67
CA ILE A 278 -7.74 -13.09 12.28
C ILE A 278 -6.23 -13.28 12.31
N TYR A 279 -5.78 -14.47 11.98
CA TYR A 279 -4.37 -14.83 12.06
C TYR A 279 -3.69 -14.66 10.71
N VAL A 280 -2.71 -13.76 10.67
CA VAL A 280 -1.89 -13.51 9.48
C VAL A 280 -0.79 -14.56 9.43
N ASN A 281 -0.94 -15.52 8.52
CA ASN A 281 0.03 -16.58 8.31
C ASN A 281 1.21 -16.10 7.44
N PRO A 282 2.42 -15.94 7.98
CA PRO A 282 3.57 -15.46 7.21
C PRO A 282 4.33 -16.58 6.49
N LYS A 283 3.97 -17.83 6.73
CA LYS A 283 4.75 -19.02 6.36
C LYS A 283 4.12 -19.76 5.19
N ASP A 284 4.94 -20.59 4.55
CA ASP A 284 4.53 -21.60 3.59
C ASP A 284 3.93 -22.82 4.31
N CYS A 285 2.86 -22.62 5.07
CA CYS A 285 2.14 -23.69 5.71
C CYS A 285 0.64 -23.56 5.39
N THR A 286 -0.04 -24.70 5.43
CA THR A 286 -1.48 -24.75 5.20
C THR A 286 -2.24 -24.01 6.31
N GLU A 287 -3.49 -23.66 6.04
CA GLU A 287 -4.37 -23.08 7.06
C GLU A 287 -4.53 -23.98 8.28
N GLU A 288 -4.59 -25.30 8.07
CA GLU A 288 -4.73 -26.28 9.14
C GLU A 288 -3.48 -26.31 10.03
N GLU A 289 -2.28 -26.26 9.44
CA GLU A 289 -1.01 -26.19 10.17
C GLU A 289 -0.89 -24.89 10.95
N ALA A 290 -1.23 -23.73 10.32
CA ALA A 290 -1.22 -22.43 10.98
C ALA A 290 -2.20 -22.37 12.16
N ARG A 291 -3.40 -22.95 11.99
CA ARG A 291 -4.42 -23.09 13.02
C ARG A 291 -3.96 -24.00 14.17
N ALA A 292 -3.34 -25.12 13.84
CA ALA A 292 -2.80 -26.07 14.82
C ALA A 292 -1.65 -25.43 15.62
N GLU A 293 -0.75 -24.68 14.96
CA GLU A 293 0.33 -23.94 15.62
C GLU A 293 -0.23 -22.95 16.65
N LEU A 294 -1.21 -22.13 16.25
CA LEU A 294 -1.81 -21.15 17.17
C LEU A 294 -2.56 -21.81 18.33
N ARG A 295 -3.28 -22.90 18.07
CA ARG A 295 -3.96 -23.66 19.14
C ARG A 295 -3.01 -24.38 20.08
N GLY A 296 -1.86 -24.79 19.58
CA GLY A 296 -0.80 -25.44 20.37
C GLY A 296 0.09 -24.43 21.12
N ASP A 297 -0.07 -23.14 20.89
CA ASP A 297 0.73 -22.12 21.57
C ASP A 297 0.41 -22.09 23.09
N PRO A 298 1.37 -22.46 23.96
CA PRO A 298 1.13 -22.54 25.38
C PRO A 298 0.77 -21.19 26.01
N ASN A 299 1.14 -20.09 25.38
CA ASN A 299 0.83 -18.76 25.86
C ASN A 299 -0.61 -18.34 25.54
N LEU A 300 -1.18 -18.79 24.42
CA LEU A 300 -2.48 -18.35 23.92
C LEU A 300 -3.60 -19.39 24.13
N GLN A 301 -3.28 -20.63 24.46
CA GLN A 301 -4.24 -21.74 24.57
C GLN A 301 -5.43 -21.45 25.55
N ASN A 302 -5.26 -20.56 26.52
CA ASN A 302 -6.31 -20.17 27.45
C ASN A 302 -7.19 -19.02 26.94
N MET A 303 -6.83 -18.39 25.84
CA MET A 303 -7.67 -17.35 25.23
C MET A 303 -8.95 -17.99 24.68
N LYS A 304 -10.11 -17.38 24.96
CA LYS A 304 -11.41 -17.93 24.56
C LYS A 304 -11.50 -18.21 23.08
N ALA A 305 -11.06 -17.25 22.23
CA ALA A 305 -11.08 -17.42 20.77
C ALA A 305 -10.23 -18.61 20.31
N VAL A 306 -9.09 -18.89 20.96
CA VAL A 306 -8.23 -20.03 20.65
C VAL A 306 -8.86 -21.36 21.10
N ARG A 307 -9.37 -21.43 22.33
CA ARG A 307 -10.03 -22.63 22.87
C ARG A 307 -11.25 -23.04 22.04
N GLU A 308 -12.03 -22.05 21.62
CA GLU A 308 -13.26 -22.27 20.84
C GLU A 308 -12.99 -22.34 19.33
N ASN A 309 -11.72 -22.40 18.92
CA ASN A 309 -11.28 -22.47 17.52
C ASN A 309 -11.87 -21.35 16.63
N ARG A 310 -12.10 -20.16 17.20
CA ARG A 310 -12.57 -18.98 16.47
C ARG A 310 -11.38 -18.25 15.85
N ILE A 311 -10.76 -18.91 14.88
CA ILE A 311 -9.54 -18.46 14.20
C ILE A 311 -9.81 -18.47 12.71
N ILE A 312 -9.63 -17.33 12.07
CA ILE A 312 -9.66 -17.17 10.61
C ILE A 312 -8.23 -16.97 10.15
N ILE A 313 -7.77 -17.81 9.25
CA ILE A 313 -6.41 -17.72 8.69
C ILE A 313 -6.45 -16.89 7.41
N VAL A 314 -5.53 -15.95 7.27
CA VAL A 314 -5.29 -15.20 6.05
C VAL A 314 -3.80 -15.20 5.72
N ASN A 315 -3.44 -15.25 4.45
CA ASN A 315 -2.04 -15.24 4.07
C ASN A 315 -1.45 -13.83 4.17
N PHE A 316 -0.19 -13.74 4.60
CA PHE A 316 0.54 -12.48 4.69
C PHE A 316 0.51 -11.69 3.39
N SER A 317 0.70 -12.35 2.25
CA SER A 317 0.70 -11.71 0.95
C SER A 317 -0.66 -11.11 0.58
N ASP A 318 -1.77 -11.73 0.98
CA ASP A 318 -3.12 -11.27 0.66
C ASP A 318 -3.49 -9.99 1.42
N VAL A 319 -2.91 -9.77 2.60
CA VAL A 319 -3.24 -8.62 3.46
C VAL A 319 -2.21 -7.51 3.43
N ASN A 320 -1.02 -7.73 2.87
CA ASN A 320 0.04 -6.73 2.86
C ASN A 320 0.43 -6.27 1.45
N ASN A 321 0.06 -6.98 0.39
CA ASN A 321 0.51 -6.68 -0.97
C ASN A 321 -0.07 -5.39 -1.56
N GLY A 322 -1.17 -4.88 -1.04
CA GLY A 322 -1.76 -3.62 -1.49
C GLY A 322 -2.25 -3.65 -2.95
N ASN A 323 -2.57 -4.82 -3.46
CA ASN A 323 -3.10 -5.09 -4.79
C ASN A 323 -4.46 -5.81 -4.73
N GLY A 324 -4.93 -6.40 -5.83
CA GLY A 324 -6.21 -7.10 -5.91
C GLY A 324 -6.36 -8.29 -4.95
N ARG A 325 -5.26 -8.87 -4.45
CA ARG A 325 -5.30 -9.95 -3.45
C ARG A 325 -5.89 -9.53 -2.11
N CYS A 326 -5.89 -8.24 -1.80
CA CYS A 326 -6.60 -7.73 -0.63
C CYS A 326 -8.09 -8.10 -0.62
N ILE A 327 -8.70 -8.24 -1.80
CA ILE A 327 -10.10 -8.64 -1.92
C ILE A 327 -10.29 -10.14 -1.67
N THR A 328 -9.29 -10.98 -1.98
CA THR A 328 -9.30 -12.39 -1.59
C THR A 328 -9.31 -12.53 -0.07
N ALA A 329 -8.43 -11.80 0.63
CA ALA A 329 -8.44 -11.77 2.09
C ALA A 329 -9.77 -11.27 2.68
N LEU A 330 -10.40 -10.26 2.04
CA LEU A 330 -11.74 -9.79 2.42
C LEU A 330 -12.79 -10.92 2.33
N GLU A 331 -12.77 -11.68 1.24
CA GLU A 331 -13.71 -12.79 1.02
C GLU A 331 -13.48 -13.92 2.02
N ASP A 332 -12.23 -14.29 2.28
CA ASP A 332 -11.84 -15.33 3.23
C ASP A 332 -12.25 -14.98 4.66
N ILE A 333 -12.01 -13.74 5.09
CA ILE A 333 -12.45 -13.25 6.39
C ILE A 333 -13.99 -13.30 6.49
N ALA A 334 -14.69 -12.82 5.46
CA ALA A 334 -16.15 -12.81 5.45
C ALA A 334 -16.74 -14.23 5.50
N MET A 335 -16.16 -15.20 4.76
CA MET A 335 -16.56 -16.61 4.81
C MET A 335 -16.35 -17.22 6.19
N GLY A 336 -15.19 -16.97 6.81
CA GLY A 336 -14.90 -17.43 8.16
C GLY A 336 -15.85 -16.84 9.20
N LEU A 337 -16.23 -15.58 9.09
CA LEU A 337 -17.21 -14.93 9.97
C LEU A 337 -18.62 -15.47 9.74
N ASP A 338 -19.00 -15.81 8.52
CA ASP A 338 -20.29 -16.43 8.21
C ASP A 338 -20.37 -17.83 8.84
N ALA A 339 -19.35 -18.65 8.69
CA ALA A 339 -19.27 -19.97 9.32
C ALA A 339 -19.40 -19.87 10.86
N LEU A 340 -18.73 -18.92 11.48
CA LEU A 340 -18.82 -18.68 12.91
C LEU A 340 -20.24 -18.25 13.35
N ARG A 341 -20.95 -17.42 12.56
CA ARG A 341 -22.35 -17.06 12.83
C ARG A 341 -23.25 -18.27 12.81
N ASP A 342 -23.14 -19.08 11.76
CA ASP A 342 -23.98 -20.27 11.58
C ASP A 342 -23.78 -21.29 12.72
N GLU A 343 -22.52 -21.47 13.18
CA GLU A 343 -22.19 -22.30 14.34
C GLU A 343 -22.87 -21.77 15.63
N LEU A 344 -22.74 -20.47 15.89
CA LEU A 344 -23.31 -19.84 17.10
C LEU A 344 -24.83 -19.82 17.09
N GLU A 345 -25.48 -19.76 15.94
CA GLU A 345 -26.93 -19.85 15.79
C GLU A 345 -27.39 -21.30 15.95
N GLY A 346 -26.64 -22.27 15.46
CA GLY A 346 -26.90 -23.69 15.64
C GLY A 346 -26.84 -24.13 17.11
N MET A 347 -25.91 -23.59 17.90
CA MET A 347 -25.79 -23.87 19.33
C MET A 347 -26.94 -23.29 20.19
N LYS A 348 -27.75 -22.36 19.66
CA LYS A 348 -28.91 -21.76 20.36
C LYS A 348 -30.20 -22.52 20.13
N ARG A 349 -30.25 -23.47 19.21
CA ARG A 349 -31.39 -24.32 18.90
C ARG A 349 -31.30 -25.66 19.63
#